data_07ad700e0b3906519d0421dca69945ad
#
_entry.id   07ad700e0b3906519d0421dca69945ad
#
_cell.length_a   1.000
_cell.length_b   1.000
_cell.length_c   1.000
_cell.angle_alpha   90.00
_cell.angle_beta   90.00
_cell.angle_gamma   90.00
#
_symmetry.space_group_name_H-M   'P 1'
#
loop_
_entity.id
_entity.type
_entity.pdbx_description
1 polymer ?
#
loop_
_entity_poly.entity_id
_entity_poly.type
_entity_poly.pdbx_seq_one_letter_code
_entity_poly.pdbx_strand_id
1 'polypeptide(L)'
;MIWCVEDDASIRDIEVYALQSTGLEARGFEDGTSFWEALQKQRPELVVLDVMLPGIDGIELLRRMKSSPELDSIPVVMATAKGTEYDKIQGLDLGADYYIAKP
;
A
#
# COMPACT_ATOMS: atom_id res chain seq x y z
N MET A 1 -2.57 13.52 -2.07
CA MET A 1 -2.94 12.69 -0.91
C MET A 1 -2.25 11.33 -0.97
N ILE A 2 -1.82 10.82 0.17
CA ILE A 2 -1.19 9.51 0.29
C ILE A 2 -2.21 8.54 0.88
N TRP A 3 -2.34 7.37 0.28
CA TRP A 3 -3.24 6.34 0.77
C TRP A 3 -2.45 5.20 1.39
N CYS A 4 -2.86 4.78 2.59
CA CYS A 4 -2.24 3.68 3.33
C CYS A 4 -3.24 2.53 3.45
N VAL A 5 -2.86 1.35 2.98
CA VAL A 5 -3.71 0.16 3.06
C VAL A 5 -3.11 -0.78 4.09
N GLU A 6 -3.78 -0.93 5.22
CA GLU A 6 -3.32 -1.70 6.37
C GLU A 6 -4.52 -2.20 7.16
N ASP A 7 -4.60 -3.50 7.41
CA ASP A 7 -5.73 -4.09 8.12
C ASP A 7 -5.69 -3.88 9.64
N ASP A 8 -4.51 -3.71 10.22
CA ASP A 8 -4.37 -3.44 11.65
C ASP A 8 -4.68 -1.96 11.91
N ALA A 9 -5.75 -1.70 12.66
CA ALA A 9 -6.20 -0.34 12.92
C ALA A 9 -5.15 0.51 13.64
N SER A 10 -4.43 -0.07 14.59
CA SER A 10 -3.40 0.66 15.35
C SER A 10 -2.25 1.07 14.45
N ILE A 11 -1.78 0.16 13.60
CA ILE A 11 -0.69 0.45 12.67
C ILE A 11 -1.15 1.46 11.63
N ARG A 12 -2.36 1.29 11.11
CA ARG A 12 -2.92 2.21 10.12
C ARG A 12 -3.03 3.63 10.68
N ASP A 13 -3.51 3.76 11.92
CA ASP A 13 -3.63 5.07 12.56
C ASP A 13 -2.26 5.73 12.75
N ILE A 14 -1.25 4.95 13.12
CA ILE A 14 0.11 5.46 13.28
C ILE A 14 0.66 5.95 11.94
N GLU A 15 0.47 5.18 10.87
CA GLU A 15 0.94 5.55 9.55
C GLU A 15 0.29 6.86 9.08
N VAL A 16 -1.02 6.95 9.19
CA VAL A 16 -1.78 8.13 8.77
C VAL A 16 -1.37 9.34 9.62
N TYR A 17 -1.28 9.17 10.94
CA TYR A 17 -0.87 10.24 11.84
C TYR A 17 0.54 10.75 11.51
N ALA A 18 1.47 9.84 11.29
CA ALA A 18 2.85 10.22 10.99
C ALA A 18 2.93 11.06 9.71
N LEU A 19 2.18 10.67 8.68
CA LEU A 19 2.15 11.43 7.43
C LEU A 19 1.49 12.79 7.61
N GLN A 20 0.37 12.84 8.32
CA GLN A 20 -0.34 14.10 8.57
C GLN A 20 0.48 15.06 9.42
N SER A 21 1.28 14.55 10.34
CA SER A 21 2.11 15.39 11.21
C SER A 21 3.23 16.10 10.44
N THR A 22 3.56 15.62 9.25
CA THR A 22 4.55 16.28 8.38
C THR A 22 3.89 17.26 7.39
N GLY A 23 2.58 17.48 7.51
CA GLY A 23 1.85 18.38 6.63
C GLY A 23 1.27 17.71 5.38
N LEU A 24 1.41 16.39 5.25
CA LEU A 24 0.86 15.66 4.11
C LEU A 24 -0.57 15.23 4.40
N GLU A 25 -1.38 15.17 3.35
CA GLU A 25 -2.72 14.60 3.47
C GLU A 25 -2.62 13.08 3.33
N ALA A 26 -3.27 12.35 4.22
CA ALA A 26 -3.22 10.90 4.24
C ALA A 26 -4.58 10.31 4.56
N ARG A 27 -4.89 9.15 3.97
CA ARG A 27 -6.12 8.41 4.20
C ARG A 27 -5.79 6.93 4.36
N GLY A 28 -6.43 6.26 5.33
CA GLY A 28 -6.23 4.84 5.57
C GLY A 28 -7.38 4.01 5.03
N PHE A 29 -7.05 2.78 4.59
CA PHE A 29 -8.02 1.77 4.17
C PHE A 29 -7.74 0.49 4.94
N GLU A 30 -8.79 -0.18 5.40
CA GLU A 30 -8.65 -1.39 6.21
C GLU A 30 -8.49 -2.67 5.38
N ASP A 31 -8.84 -2.64 4.10
CA ASP A 31 -8.75 -3.81 3.24
C ASP A 31 -8.54 -3.42 1.78
N GLY A 32 -8.21 -4.43 0.97
CA GLY A 32 -7.95 -4.21 -0.44
C GLY A 32 -9.19 -3.87 -1.25
N THR A 33 -10.36 -4.36 -0.83
CA THR A 33 -11.61 -4.13 -1.55
C THR A 33 -12.01 -2.66 -1.50
N SER A 34 -12.01 -2.08 -0.29
CA SER A 34 -12.35 -0.66 -0.13
C SER A 34 -11.33 0.25 -0.84
N PHE A 35 -10.06 -0.11 -0.77
CA PHE A 35 -9.01 0.60 -1.48
C PHE A 35 -9.22 0.56 -3.00
N TRP A 36 -9.47 -0.63 -3.54
CA TRP A 36 -9.67 -0.80 -4.98
C TRP A 36 -10.88 -0.01 -5.47
N GLU A 37 -11.98 -0.05 -4.71
CA GLU A 37 -13.19 0.72 -5.05
C GLU A 37 -12.91 2.22 -5.06
N ALA A 38 -12.14 2.71 -4.09
CA ALA A 38 -11.78 4.13 -4.05
C ALA A 38 -10.91 4.54 -5.22
N LEU A 39 -10.02 3.64 -5.68
CA LEU A 39 -9.17 3.90 -6.86
C LEU A 39 -9.97 4.12 -8.14
N GLN A 40 -11.18 3.58 -8.23
CA GLN A 40 -12.02 3.78 -9.39
C GLN A 40 -12.57 5.20 -9.48
N LYS A 41 -12.55 5.94 -8.37
CA LYS A 41 -13.13 7.28 -8.27
C LYS A 41 -12.08 8.38 -8.09
N GLN A 42 -11.00 8.08 -7.41
CA GLN A 42 -9.94 9.05 -7.10
C GLN A 42 -8.58 8.42 -7.31
N ARG A 43 -7.57 9.26 -7.48
CA ARG A 43 -6.19 8.80 -7.65
C ARG A 43 -5.30 9.45 -6.61
N PRO A 44 -4.64 8.66 -5.73
CA PRO A 44 -3.67 9.20 -4.80
C PRO A 44 -2.35 9.50 -5.51
N GLU A 45 -1.51 10.28 -4.86
CA GLU A 45 -0.18 10.58 -5.36
C GLU A 45 0.83 9.50 -5.02
N LEU A 46 0.54 8.73 -3.96
CA LEU A 46 1.39 7.66 -3.48
C LEU A 46 0.54 6.65 -2.69
N VAL A 47 0.86 5.38 -2.79
CA VAL A 47 0.20 4.32 -2.02
C VAL A 47 1.24 3.61 -1.16
N VAL A 48 0.95 3.48 0.14
CA VAL A 48 1.68 2.59 1.05
C VAL A 48 0.79 1.36 1.24
N LEU A 49 1.27 0.23 0.76
CA LEU A 49 0.45 -0.98 0.62
C LEU A 49 1.04 -2.13 1.44
N ASP A 50 0.28 -2.63 2.39
CA ASP A 50 0.68 -3.80 3.16
C ASP A 50 0.61 -5.04 2.26
N VAL A 51 1.61 -5.90 2.36
CA VAL A 51 1.65 -7.15 1.60
C VAL A 51 0.57 -8.11 2.09
N MET A 52 0.47 -8.26 3.41
CA MET A 52 -0.45 -9.23 4.04
C MET A 52 -1.76 -8.55 4.39
N LEU A 53 -2.74 -8.68 3.51
CA LEU A 53 -4.09 -8.14 3.73
C LEU A 53 -5.10 -9.27 3.64
N PRO A 54 -6.20 -9.22 4.40
CA PRO A 54 -7.28 -10.19 4.26
C PRO A 54 -8.00 -9.98 2.92
N GLY A 55 -8.53 -11.06 2.36
CA GLY A 55 -9.21 -10.99 1.06
C GLY A 55 -8.22 -10.78 -0.07
N ILE A 56 -8.28 -9.64 -0.74
CA ILE A 56 -7.32 -9.30 -1.80
C ILE A 56 -6.04 -8.84 -1.14
N ASP A 57 -4.95 -9.59 -1.30
CA ASP A 57 -3.68 -9.23 -0.68
C ASP A 57 -2.96 -8.12 -1.45
N GLY A 58 -1.89 -7.58 -0.81
CA GLY A 58 -1.16 -6.46 -1.38
C GLY A 58 -0.45 -6.77 -2.69
N ILE A 59 0.02 -7.99 -2.86
CA ILE A 59 0.69 -8.41 -4.10
C ILE A 59 -0.29 -8.41 -5.26
N GLU A 60 -1.50 -8.93 -5.03
CA GLU A 60 -2.53 -8.93 -6.06
C GLU A 60 -2.96 -7.51 -6.42
N LEU A 61 -3.12 -6.64 -5.42
CA LEU A 61 -3.46 -5.24 -5.65
C LEU A 61 -2.39 -4.53 -6.48
N LEU A 62 -1.13 -4.76 -6.15
CA LEU A 62 -0.02 -4.17 -6.90
C LEU A 62 -0.05 -4.66 -8.35
N ARG A 63 -0.26 -5.96 -8.55
CA ARG A 63 -0.34 -6.54 -9.88
C ARG A 63 -1.46 -5.90 -10.70
N ARG A 64 -2.62 -5.70 -10.10
CA ARG A 64 -3.75 -5.04 -10.74
C ARG A 64 -3.45 -3.60 -11.11
N MET A 65 -2.80 -2.86 -10.20
CA MET A 65 -2.41 -1.48 -10.47
C MET A 65 -1.44 -1.38 -11.63
N LYS A 66 -0.41 -2.24 -11.64
CA LYS A 66 0.60 -2.21 -12.69
C LYS A 66 0.10 -2.71 -14.03
N SER A 67 -1.01 -3.46 -14.05
CA SER A 67 -1.66 -3.92 -15.27
C SER A 67 -2.64 -2.89 -15.84
N SER A 68 -2.93 -1.82 -15.11
CA SER A 68 -3.86 -0.79 -15.55
C SER A 68 -3.10 0.44 -16.04
N PRO A 69 -3.25 0.84 -17.31
CA PRO A 69 -2.57 2.04 -17.81
C PRO A 69 -2.90 3.31 -17.04
N GLU A 70 -4.06 3.36 -16.40
CA GLU A 70 -4.49 4.53 -15.63
C GLU A 70 -3.86 4.57 -14.24
N LEU A 71 -3.40 3.43 -13.72
CA LEU A 71 -2.90 3.32 -12.36
C LEU A 71 -1.41 3.02 -12.26
N ASP A 72 -0.80 2.56 -13.35
CA ASP A 72 0.58 2.06 -13.31
C ASP A 72 1.63 3.13 -13.00
N SER A 73 1.28 4.40 -13.17
CA SER A 73 2.19 5.51 -12.87
C SER A 73 2.15 5.94 -11.39
N ILE A 74 1.18 5.45 -10.61
CA ILE A 74 1.09 5.79 -9.19
C ILE A 74 2.21 5.08 -8.43
N PRO A 75 3.09 5.82 -7.73
CA PRO A 75 4.14 5.17 -6.95
C PRO A 75 3.57 4.32 -5.81
N VAL A 76 4.14 3.14 -5.62
CA VAL A 76 3.71 2.20 -4.58
C VAL A 76 4.89 1.82 -3.70
N VAL A 77 4.72 1.98 -2.39
CA VAL A 77 5.64 1.49 -1.38
C VAL A 77 4.99 0.25 -0.75
N MET A 78 5.64 -0.90 -0.90
CA MET A 78 5.16 -2.13 -0.28
C MET A 78 5.73 -2.24 1.13
N ALA A 79 4.87 -2.48 2.10
CA ALA A 79 5.27 -2.65 3.50
C ALA A 79 4.95 -4.08 3.94
N THR A 80 5.89 -4.73 4.62
CA THR A 80 5.70 -6.09 5.09
C THR A 80 6.43 -6.30 6.42
N ALA A 81 5.99 -7.30 7.19
CA ALA A 81 6.67 -7.67 8.41
C ALA A 81 8.08 -8.17 8.09
N LYS A 82 9.03 -7.89 8.99
CA LYS A 82 10.40 -8.38 8.85
C LYS A 82 10.43 -9.90 8.84
N GLY A 83 11.43 -10.46 8.15
CA GLY A 83 11.70 -11.88 8.11
C GLY A 83 11.57 -12.46 6.71
N THR A 84 11.16 -13.73 6.66
CA THR A 84 11.11 -14.51 5.43
C THR A 84 10.28 -13.86 4.33
N GLU A 85 9.19 -13.23 4.69
CA GLU A 85 8.32 -12.58 3.70
C GLU A 85 8.95 -11.36 3.06
N TYR A 86 9.62 -10.55 3.88
CA TYR A 86 10.34 -9.39 3.38
C TYR A 86 11.44 -9.83 2.41
N ASP A 87 12.22 -10.84 2.79
CA ASP A 87 13.30 -11.37 1.95
C ASP A 87 12.76 -11.94 0.63
N LYS A 88 11.64 -12.63 0.70
CA LYS A 88 10.98 -13.22 -0.47
C LYS A 88 10.56 -12.16 -1.47
N ILE A 89 9.94 -11.09 -0.97
CA ILE A 89 9.42 -10.01 -1.81
C ILE A 89 10.54 -9.22 -2.45
N GLN A 90 11.64 -9.01 -1.72
CA GLN A 90 12.81 -8.32 -2.26
C GLN A 90 13.40 -9.04 -3.47
N GLY A 91 13.28 -10.37 -3.50
CA GLY A 91 13.77 -11.17 -4.62
C GLY A 91 12.84 -11.22 -5.81
N LEU A 92 11.64 -10.63 -5.72
CA LEU A 92 10.66 -10.62 -6.80
C LEU A 92 10.58 -9.24 -7.42
N ASP A 93 10.52 -9.19 -8.76
CA ASP A 93 10.29 -7.94 -9.46
C ASP A 93 8.77 -7.74 -9.61
N LEU A 94 8.15 -7.15 -8.60
CA LEU A 94 6.71 -6.93 -8.55
C LEU A 94 6.29 -5.58 -9.12
N GLY A 95 7.24 -4.71 -9.42
CA GLY A 95 6.93 -3.40 -9.97
C GLY A 95 6.66 -2.31 -8.95
N ALA A 96 6.84 -2.59 -7.65
CA ALA A 96 6.76 -1.56 -6.63
C ALA A 96 7.99 -0.67 -6.67
N ASP A 97 7.82 0.59 -6.30
CA ASP A 97 8.93 1.55 -6.28
C ASP A 97 9.85 1.32 -5.10
N TYR A 98 9.29 0.93 -3.96
CA TYR A 98 10.05 0.65 -2.75
C TYR A 98 9.43 -0.49 -1.96
N TYR A 99 10.29 -1.19 -1.23
CA TYR A 99 9.89 -2.25 -0.30
C TYR A 99 10.49 -1.91 1.06
N ILE A 100 9.65 -1.83 2.09
CA ILE A 100 10.10 -1.54 3.45
C ILE A 100 9.62 -2.61 4.41
N ALA A 101 10.38 -2.81 5.50
CA ALA A 101 9.96 -3.70 6.57
C ALA A 101 9.21 -2.87 7.62
N LYS A 102 8.09 -3.41 8.09
CA LYS A 102 7.33 -2.81 9.18
C LYS A 102 8.11 -2.99 10.49
N PRO A 103 7.98 -2.03 11.42
CA PRO A 103 8.63 -2.14 12.72
C PRO A 103 8.12 -3.31 13.55
#